data_3112f2902b37e986c1dc32d493f40285
#
_entry.id   3112f2902b37e986c1dc32d493f40285
#
_cell.length_a   1.000
_cell.length_b   1.000
_cell.length_c   1.000
_cell.angle_alpha   90.00
_cell.angle_beta   90.00
_cell.angle_gamma   90.00
#
_symmetry.space_group_name_H-M   'P 1'
#
loop_
_entity.id
_entity.type
_entity.pdbx_description
1 polymer ?
#
loop_
_entity_poly.entity_id
_entity_poly.type
_entity_poly.pdbx_seq_one_letter_code
_entity_poly.pdbx_strand_id
1 'polypeptide(L)'
;MVTKIICQGAEAKIYLEEDKIIKQRIPKTYRNQILDEKIRYSRNKKEAKILYKAKKLNLDVPKIYNFNEKKQIPQDKDKLILEYINGEKLSDFLDSYSLKKQMNIMKKFGKQVGLLHENDIIHSDLTTSNTILKKNKVYIIDFGLSYISKKIEDKAVDIHLIKQALNAKHYKNYENLYLSFLEGYNSNEKKEILNRLEIVEKRGRYKH
;
A
#
# COMPACT_ATOMS: atom_id res chain seq x y z
N MET A 1 -10.10 -27.76 6.06
CA MET A 1 -9.52 -26.42 6.31
C MET A 1 -10.63 -25.39 6.19
N VAL A 2 -10.77 -24.50 7.16
CA VAL A 2 -11.85 -23.48 7.12
C VAL A 2 -11.30 -22.26 6.40
N THR A 3 -11.72 -22.06 5.15
CA THR A 3 -11.39 -20.86 4.36
C THR A 3 -12.45 -19.80 4.65
N LYS A 4 -12.05 -18.68 5.27
CA LYS A 4 -12.96 -17.57 5.58
C LYS A 4 -12.76 -16.44 4.58
N ILE A 5 -13.84 -15.99 3.94
CA ILE A 5 -13.80 -14.76 3.13
C ILE A 5 -13.69 -13.58 4.10
N ILE A 6 -12.61 -12.78 3.96
CA ILE A 6 -12.42 -11.55 4.74
C ILE A 6 -13.06 -10.37 4.02
N CYS A 7 -12.84 -10.27 2.70
CA CYS A 7 -13.30 -9.14 1.90
C CYS A 7 -13.50 -9.56 0.44
N GLN A 8 -14.47 -8.94 -0.21
CA GLN A 8 -14.65 -9.03 -1.65
C GLN A 8 -14.76 -7.63 -2.21
N GLY A 9 -13.72 -7.21 -2.94
CA GLY A 9 -13.72 -5.97 -3.70
C GLY A 9 -14.07 -6.20 -5.17
N ALA A 10 -14.07 -5.12 -5.96
CA ALA A 10 -14.34 -5.21 -7.39
C ALA A 10 -13.28 -6.02 -8.17
N GLU A 11 -12.03 -6.06 -7.70
CA GLU A 11 -10.89 -6.64 -8.44
C GLU A 11 -10.43 -7.99 -7.90
N ALA A 12 -10.67 -8.28 -6.60
CA ALA A 12 -10.21 -9.50 -5.97
C ALA A 12 -11.10 -9.93 -4.80
N LYS A 13 -11.10 -11.24 -4.52
CA LYS A 13 -11.58 -11.84 -3.28
C LYS A 13 -10.39 -12.12 -2.38
N ILE A 14 -10.53 -11.83 -1.11
CA ILE A 14 -9.51 -12.04 -0.09
C ILE A 14 -10.01 -13.11 0.89
N TYR A 15 -9.25 -14.17 1.00
CA TYR A 15 -9.53 -15.26 1.92
C TYR A 15 -8.46 -15.34 3.00
N LEU A 16 -8.86 -15.71 4.20
CA LEU A 16 -7.96 -16.15 5.26
C LEU A 16 -7.98 -17.67 5.34
N GLU A 17 -6.83 -18.28 5.23
CA GLU A 17 -6.61 -19.70 5.39
C GLU A 17 -5.45 -19.90 6.34
N GLU A 18 -5.74 -20.35 7.56
CA GLU A 18 -4.78 -20.43 8.66
C GLU A 18 -4.13 -19.06 8.94
N ASP A 19 -2.82 -18.91 8.65
CA ASP A 19 -2.02 -17.69 8.81
C ASP A 19 -1.66 -17.01 7.48
N LYS A 20 -2.41 -17.33 6.40
CA LYS A 20 -2.16 -16.84 5.03
C LYS A 20 -3.36 -16.09 4.48
N ILE A 21 -3.05 -15.06 3.74
CA ILE A 21 -4.01 -14.34 2.88
C ILE A 21 -3.91 -14.90 1.47
N ILE A 22 -5.03 -15.37 0.95
CA ILE A 22 -5.17 -15.75 -0.45
C ILE A 22 -5.91 -14.64 -1.17
N LYS A 23 -5.20 -13.88 -2.00
CA LYS A 23 -5.76 -12.84 -2.86
C LYS A 23 -6.01 -13.43 -4.23
N GLN A 24 -7.29 -13.66 -4.56
CA GLN A 24 -7.72 -14.22 -5.84
C GLN A 24 -8.39 -13.15 -6.69
N ARG A 25 -7.87 -12.89 -7.89
CA ARG A 25 -8.47 -11.92 -8.81
C ARG A 25 -9.74 -12.48 -9.44
N ILE A 26 -10.78 -11.62 -9.50
CA ILE A 26 -12.11 -11.99 -10.02
C ILE A 26 -12.12 -11.84 -11.54
N PRO A 27 -12.53 -12.89 -12.30
CA PRO A 27 -12.79 -12.78 -13.73
C PRO A 27 -13.87 -11.74 -14.03
N LYS A 28 -13.70 -11.01 -15.12
CA LYS A 28 -14.68 -10.00 -15.59
C LYS A 28 -15.47 -10.56 -16.76
N THR A 29 -16.77 -10.76 -16.55
CA THR A 29 -17.67 -11.35 -17.56
C THR A 29 -17.84 -10.52 -18.81
N TYR A 30 -17.63 -9.19 -18.75
CA TYR A 30 -17.72 -8.27 -19.87
C TYR A 30 -16.46 -8.25 -20.75
N ARG A 31 -15.41 -8.97 -20.39
CA ARG A 31 -14.16 -9.08 -21.16
C ARG A 31 -14.08 -10.39 -21.90
N ASN A 32 -13.36 -10.37 -23.04
CA ASN A 32 -12.94 -11.62 -23.66
C ASN A 32 -12.11 -12.45 -22.66
N GLN A 33 -12.40 -13.73 -22.51
CA GLN A 33 -11.79 -14.62 -21.52
C GLN A 33 -10.26 -14.64 -21.61
N ILE A 34 -9.70 -14.79 -22.82
CA ILE A 34 -8.24 -14.83 -23.01
C ILE A 34 -7.58 -13.51 -22.60
N LEU A 35 -8.22 -12.39 -22.93
CA LEU A 35 -7.74 -11.07 -22.54
C LEU A 35 -7.81 -10.88 -21.02
N ASP A 36 -8.92 -11.28 -20.40
CA ASP A 36 -9.10 -11.16 -18.94
C ASP A 36 -8.05 -11.97 -18.17
N GLU A 37 -7.78 -13.21 -18.58
CA GLU A 37 -6.73 -14.05 -17.98
C GLU A 37 -5.34 -13.40 -18.10
N LYS A 38 -4.99 -12.86 -19.26
CA LYS A 38 -3.72 -12.13 -19.46
C LYS A 38 -3.61 -10.91 -18.53
N ILE A 39 -4.67 -10.14 -18.41
CA ILE A 39 -4.70 -8.94 -17.53
C ILE A 39 -4.53 -9.35 -16.06
N ARG A 40 -5.29 -10.34 -15.58
CA ARG A 40 -5.22 -10.82 -14.20
C ARG A 40 -3.81 -11.34 -13.86
N TYR A 41 -3.26 -12.17 -14.75
CA TYR A 41 -1.90 -12.67 -14.58
C TYR A 41 -0.85 -11.56 -14.60
N SER A 42 -0.94 -10.61 -15.52
CA SER A 42 -0.03 -9.47 -15.59
C SER A 42 -0.06 -8.62 -14.30
N ARG A 43 -1.25 -8.37 -13.76
CA ARG A 43 -1.43 -7.66 -12.49
C ARG A 43 -0.84 -8.44 -11.30
N ASN A 44 -1.11 -9.76 -11.20
CA ASN A 44 -0.53 -10.60 -10.16
C ASN A 44 1.00 -10.62 -10.25
N LYS A 45 1.55 -10.75 -11.45
CA LYS A 45 2.99 -10.74 -11.68
C LYS A 45 3.63 -9.41 -11.26
N LYS A 46 2.98 -8.28 -11.59
CA LYS A 46 3.46 -6.94 -11.22
C LYS A 46 3.44 -6.74 -9.71
N GLU A 47 2.31 -7.03 -9.07
CA GLU A 47 2.13 -6.93 -7.61
C GLU A 47 3.14 -7.80 -6.86
N ALA A 48 3.29 -9.06 -7.28
CA ALA A 48 4.24 -10.00 -6.69
C ALA A 48 5.70 -9.52 -6.78
N LYS A 49 6.11 -9.00 -7.95
CA LYS A 49 7.48 -8.48 -8.14
C LYS A 49 7.77 -7.28 -7.24
N ILE A 50 6.83 -6.34 -7.16
CA ILE A 50 7.00 -5.13 -6.34
C ILE A 50 7.04 -5.51 -4.86
N LEU A 51 6.13 -6.36 -4.41
CA LEU A 51 6.09 -6.83 -3.02
C LEU A 51 7.37 -7.59 -2.65
N TYR A 52 7.86 -8.46 -3.53
CA TYR A 52 9.13 -9.16 -3.35
C TYR A 52 10.31 -8.18 -3.26
N LYS A 53 10.38 -7.18 -4.17
CA LYS A 53 11.39 -6.11 -4.12
C LYS A 53 11.32 -5.36 -2.80
N ALA A 54 10.14 -4.91 -2.38
CA ALA A 54 9.95 -4.19 -1.13
C ALA A 54 10.41 -5.02 0.09
N LYS A 55 10.12 -6.33 0.11
CA LYS A 55 10.58 -7.22 1.18
C LYS A 55 12.09 -7.37 1.21
N LYS A 56 12.76 -7.46 0.05
CA LYS A 56 14.24 -7.48 -0.05
C LYS A 56 14.91 -6.21 0.46
N LEU A 57 14.21 -5.08 0.41
CA LEU A 57 14.64 -3.79 0.96
C LEU A 57 14.37 -3.65 2.47
N ASN A 58 13.99 -4.75 3.14
CA ASN A 58 13.63 -4.79 4.57
C ASN A 58 12.44 -3.89 4.95
N LEU A 59 11.56 -3.59 4.00
CA LEU A 59 10.31 -2.92 4.30
C LEU A 59 9.37 -3.84 5.09
N ASP A 60 8.59 -3.24 6.00
CA ASP A 60 7.55 -3.95 6.73
C ASP A 60 6.33 -4.13 5.80
N VAL A 61 6.36 -5.18 4.99
CA VAL A 61 5.33 -5.59 4.03
C VAL A 61 5.07 -7.10 4.17
N PRO A 62 3.91 -7.62 3.76
CA PRO A 62 3.65 -9.05 3.80
C PRO A 62 4.67 -9.85 2.97
N LYS A 63 5.07 -11.01 3.50
CA LYS A 63 5.82 -11.98 2.71
C LYS A 63 4.91 -12.59 1.65
N ILE A 64 5.44 -12.86 0.46
CA ILE A 64 4.77 -13.64 -0.57
C ILE A 64 5.31 -15.07 -0.57
N TYR A 65 4.41 -16.07 -0.54
CA TYR A 65 4.79 -17.48 -0.41
C TYR A 65 4.87 -18.21 -1.77
N ASN A 66 4.00 -17.85 -2.72
CA ASN A 66 3.93 -18.51 -4.02
C ASN A 66 4.66 -17.73 -5.13
N PHE A 67 5.89 -17.30 -4.88
CA PHE A 67 6.70 -16.55 -5.82
C PHE A 67 7.98 -17.30 -6.21
N ASN A 68 8.20 -17.50 -7.50
CA ASN A 68 9.42 -18.08 -8.02
C ASN A 68 10.48 -16.98 -8.22
N GLU A 69 11.45 -16.93 -7.34
CA GLU A 69 12.49 -15.89 -7.33
C GLU A 69 13.37 -15.92 -8.59
N LYS A 70 13.70 -17.12 -9.11
CA LYS A 70 14.55 -17.25 -10.31
C LYS A 70 13.86 -16.73 -11.56
N LYS A 71 12.56 -17.08 -11.76
CA LYS A 71 11.76 -16.66 -12.91
C LYS A 71 11.09 -15.29 -12.72
N GLN A 72 11.12 -14.74 -11.49
CA GLN A 72 10.44 -13.48 -11.13
C GLN A 72 8.94 -13.47 -11.51
N ILE A 73 8.24 -14.56 -11.19
CA ILE A 73 6.81 -14.75 -11.45
C ILE A 73 6.11 -15.44 -10.28
N PRO A 74 4.81 -15.19 -10.06
CA PRO A 74 4.01 -16.01 -9.16
C PRO A 74 3.87 -17.43 -9.71
N GLN A 75 3.80 -18.42 -8.82
CA GLN A 75 3.60 -19.83 -9.18
C GLN A 75 2.17 -20.11 -9.65
N ASP A 76 1.21 -19.33 -9.17
CA ASP A 76 -0.21 -19.39 -9.56
C ASP A 76 -0.56 -18.15 -10.41
N LYS A 77 -1.32 -18.35 -11.50
CA LYS A 77 -1.70 -17.26 -12.40
C LYS A 77 -2.73 -16.31 -11.77
N ASP A 78 -3.66 -16.86 -10.98
CA ASP A 78 -4.84 -16.14 -10.50
C ASP A 78 -4.76 -15.75 -9.03
N LYS A 79 -3.85 -16.38 -8.25
CA LYS A 79 -3.77 -16.21 -6.81
C LYS A 79 -2.40 -15.74 -6.37
N LEU A 80 -2.39 -14.85 -5.38
CA LEU A 80 -1.22 -14.55 -4.57
C LEU A 80 -1.46 -15.07 -3.16
N ILE A 81 -0.47 -15.78 -2.61
CA ILE A 81 -0.49 -16.28 -1.24
C ILE A 81 0.46 -15.42 -0.43
N LEU A 82 -0.08 -14.65 0.49
CA LEU A 82 0.60 -13.63 1.27
C LEU A 82 0.58 -13.95 2.76
N GLU A 83 1.53 -13.42 3.50
CA GLU A 83 1.54 -13.44 4.96
C GLU A 83 0.30 -12.71 5.51
N TYR A 84 -0.41 -13.34 6.43
CA TYR A 84 -1.43 -12.67 7.22
C TYR A 84 -0.76 -11.81 8.29
N ILE A 85 -0.95 -10.50 8.19
CA ILE A 85 -0.48 -9.57 9.19
C ILE A 85 -1.55 -9.45 10.28
N ASN A 86 -1.45 -10.29 11.30
CA ASN A 86 -2.34 -10.22 12.46
C ASN A 86 -2.00 -8.98 13.30
N GLY A 87 -2.71 -7.88 13.06
CA GLY A 87 -2.50 -6.58 13.66
C GLY A 87 -3.73 -5.68 13.51
N GLU A 88 -3.60 -4.43 13.94
CA GLU A 88 -4.66 -3.44 13.96
C GLU A 88 -4.59 -2.56 12.71
N LYS A 89 -5.67 -2.55 11.92
CA LYS A 89 -5.78 -1.70 10.72
C LYS A 89 -5.87 -0.24 11.14
N LEU A 90 -4.99 0.61 10.61
CA LEU A 90 -4.91 2.00 11.08
C LEU A 90 -6.18 2.80 10.80
N SER A 91 -6.90 2.53 9.71
CA SER A 91 -8.19 3.16 9.46
C SER A 91 -9.22 2.97 10.57
N ASP A 92 -9.12 1.89 11.33
CA ASP A 92 -10.12 1.51 12.32
C ASP A 92 -9.68 1.81 13.75
N PHE A 93 -8.36 1.78 14.00
CA PHE A 93 -7.81 1.85 15.36
C PHE A 93 -6.95 3.08 15.64
N LEU A 94 -6.50 3.85 14.64
CA LEU A 94 -5.56 4.96 14.85
C LEU A 94 -6.10 5.98 15.86
N ASP A 95 -7.38 6.36 15.74
CA ASP A 95 -8.01 7.36 16.60
C ASP A 95 -8.28 6.89 18.04
N SER A 96 -8.19 5.58 18.31
CA SER A 96 -8.33 5.02 19.65
C SER A 96 -7.09 5.19 20.52
N TYR A 97 -5.94 5.54 19.93
CA TYR A 97 -4.70 5.76 20.64
C TYR A 97 -4.54 7.20 21.14
N SER A 98 -3.67 7.40 22.14
CA SER A 98 -3.25 8.75 22.53
C SER A 98 -2.59 9.48 21.35
N LEU A 99 -2.72 10.80 21.26
CA LEU A 99 -2.15 11.61 20.19
C LEU A 99 -0.64 11.34 20.02
N LYS A 100 0.11 11.24 21.12
CA LYS A 100 1.54 10.91 21.09
C LYS A 100 1.82 9.57 20.39
N LYS A 101 0.99 8.53 20.64
CA LYS A 101 1.11 7.23 19.99
C LYS A 101 0.74 7.31 18.52
N GLN A 102 -0.33 8.04 18.18
CA GLN A 102 -0.75 8.27 16.78
C GLN A 102 0.39 8.93 15.99
N MET A 103 0.99 10.01 16.50
CA MET A 103 2.09 10.71 15.87
C MET A 103 3.32 9.80 15.64
N ASN A 104 3.67 8.98 16.65
CA ASN A 104 4.78 8.03 16.50
C ASN A 104 4.51 6.96 15.43
N ILE A 105 3.27 6.48 15.32
CA ILE A 105 2.85 5.55 14.26
C ILE A 105 3.01 6.21 12.89
N MET A 106 2.53 7.46 12.74
CA MET A 106 2.62 8.19 11.48
C MET A 106 4.07 8.51 11.08
N LYS A 107 4.94 8.81 12.05
CA LYS A 107 6.37 8.95 11.80
C LYS A 107 7.00 7.67 11.26
N LYS A 108 6.64 6.50 11.81
CA LYS A 108 7.08 5.19 11.30
C LYS A 108 6.53 4.92 9.91
N PHE A 109 5.27 5.27 9.65
CA PHE A 109 4.66 5.14 8.32
C PHE A 109 5.41 6.00 7.30
N GLY A 110 5.69 7.27 7.62
CA GLY A 110 6.50 8.15 6.77
C GLY A 110 7.86 7.54 6.43
N LYS A 111 8.53 6.93 7.42
CA LYS A 111 9.82 6.23 7.19
C LYS A 111 9.69 5.09 6.18
N GLN A 112 8.64 4.26 6.28
CA GLN A 112 8.41 3.17 5.32
C GLN A 112 8.15 3.70 3.91
N VAL A 113 7.35 4.78 3.77
CA VAL A 113 7.06 5.41 2.48
C VAL A 113 8.31 6.07 1.89
N GLY A 114 9.14 6.71 2.72
CA GLY A 114 10.45 7.23 2.28
C GLY A 114 11.31 6.14 1.64
N LEU A 115 11.41 4.97 2.27
CA LEU A 115 12.14 3.83 1.73
C LEU A 115 11.54 3.27 0.43
N LEU A 116 10.21 3.28 0.27
CA LEU A 116 9.57 2.94 -1.01
C LEU A 116 10.03 3.89 -2.11
N HIS A 117 9.93 5.20 -1.88
CA HIS A 117 10.23 6.24 -2.87
C HIS A 117 11.73 6.32 -3.21
N GLU A 118 12.63 6.07 -2.25
CA GLU A 118 14.08 5.93 -2.49
C GLU A 118 14.41 4.81 -3.50
N ASN A 119 13.54 3.79 -3.56
CA ASN A 119 13.70 2.65 -4.46
C ASN A 119 12.77 2.70 -5.66
N ASP A 120 12.23 3.90 -5.97
CA ASP A 120 11.34 4.17 -7.08
C ASP A 120 10.03 3.37 -7.06
N ILE A 121 9.60 2.89 -5.90
CA ILE A 121 8.34 2.17 -5.73
C ILE A 121 7.25 3.16 -5.38
N ILE A 122 6.24 3.28 -6.25
CA ILE A 122 5.03 4.06 -6.03
C ILE A 122 3.93 3.10 -5.62
N HIS A 123 3.25 3.40 -4.50
CA HIS A 123 2.19 2.55 -4.00
C HIS A 123 0.85 2.77 -4.72
N SER A 124 0.53 4.02 -5.03
CA SER A 124 -0.68 4.49 -5.73
C SER A 124 -2.01 4.33 -4.98
N ASP A 125 -1.97 3.83 -3.75
CA ASP A 125 -3.15 3.72 -2.87
C ASP A 125 -2.75 3.81 -1.40
N LEU A 126 -1.90 4.81 -1.09
CA LEU A 126 -1.41 5.07 0.27
C LEU A 126 -2.54 5.64 1.13
N THR A 127 -3.12 4.79 1.97
CA THR A 127 -4.18 5.15 2.92
C THR A 127 -3.97 4.45 4.25
N THR A 128 -4.63 4.92 5.31
CA THR A 128 -4.65 4.21 6.59
C THR A 128 -5.39 2.87 6.51
N SER A 129 -6.22 2.67 5.47
CA SER A 129 -6.88 1.39 5.18
C SER A 129 -5.93 0.32 4.65
N ASN A 130 -4.83 0.73 4.02
CA ASN A 130 -3.78 -0.16 3.50
C ASN A 130 -2.56 -0.21 4.42
N THR A 131 -2.78 0.04 5.72
CA THR A 131 -1.72 0.05 6.74
C THR A 131 -2.16 -0.71 7.97
N ILE A 132 -1.30 -1.59 8.50
CA ILE A 132 -1.55 -2.41 9.69
C ILE A 132 -0.44 -2.18 10.72
N LEU A 133 -0.84 -1.89 11.96
CA LEU A 133 0.07 -1.84 13.11
C LEU A 133 0.17 -3.24 13.74
N LYS A 134 1.37 -3.81 13.77
CA LYS A 134 1.66 -5.09 14.45
C LYS A 134 2.93 -4.95 15.26
N LYS A 135 2.87 -5.20 16.57
CA LYS A 135 4.05 -5.15 17.48
C LYS A 135 4.91 -3.90 17.25
N ASN A 136 4.27 -2.73 17.24
CA ASN A 136 4.95 -1.42 17.06
C ASN A 136 5.63 -1.20 15.69
N LYS A 137 5.37 -2.05 14.68
CA LYS A 137 5.78 -1.91 13.29
C LYS A 137 4.58 -1.56 12.41
N VAL A 138 4.81 -0.71 11.41
CA VAL A 138 3.78 -0.27 10.47
C VAL A 138 3.97 -1.02 9.16
N TYR A 139 3.07 -1.94 8.89
CA TYR A 139 3.06 -2.74 7.65
C TYR A 139 2.24 -2.03 6.59
N ILE A 140 2.80 -1.90 5.38
CA ILE A 140 2.07 -1.45 4.20
C ILE A 140 1.58 -2.69 3.45
N ILE A 141 0.28 -2.71 3.09
CA ILE A 141 -0.36 -3.83 2.41
C ILE A 141 -1.00 -3.37 1.10
N ASP A 142 -1.38 -4.31 0.25
CA ASP A 142 -2.09 -4.10 -1.03
C ASP A 142 -1.31 -3.29 -2.08
N PHE A 143 -0.32 -3.94 -2.67
CA PHE A 143 0.48 -3.40 -3.77
C PHE A 143 -0.17 -3.58 -5.16
N GLY A 144 -1.47 -3.81 -5.22
CA GLY A 144 -2.22 -4.12 -6.45
C GLY A 144 -2.19 -3.02 -7.52
N LEU A 145 -2.03 -1.76 -7.12
CA LEU A 145 -1.91 -0.60 -8.01
C LEU A 145 -0.48 -0.08 -8.16
N SER A 146 0.46 -0.62 -7.38
CA SER A 146 1.84 -0.14 -7.30
C SER A 146 2.60 -0.29 -8.63
N TYR A 147 3.57 0.58 -8.85
CA TYR A 147 4.46 0.54 -10.01
C TYR A 147 5.83 1.16 -9.71
N ILE A 148 6.77 0.99 -10.64
CA ILE A 148 8.09 1.59 -10.54
C ILE A 148 8.11 2.90 -11.33
N SER A 149 8.51 4.00 -10.68
CA SER A 149 8.66 5.30 -11.31
C SER A 149 9.69 6.17 -10.59
N LYS A 150 10.54 6.83 -11.37
CA LYS A 150 11.49 7.85 -10.90
C LYS A 150 10.90 9.26 -10.89
N LYS A 151 9.65 9.43 -11.33
CA LYS A 151 9.03 10.75 -11.44
C LYS A 151 8.73 11.33 -10.06
N ILE A 152 9.23 12.51 -9.79
CA ILE A 152 8.95 13.28 -8.56
C ILE A 152 7.44 13.49 -8.37
N GLU A 153 6.70 13.71 -9.47
CA GLU A 153 5.24 13.89 -9.41
C GLU A 153 4.52 12.65 -8.87
N ASP A 154 4.92 11.43 -9.30
CA ASP A 154 4.29 10.20 -8.84
C ASP A 154 4.51 9.99 -7.33
N LYS A 155 5.71 10.31 -6.83
CA LYS A 155 6.04 10.30 -5.39
C LYS A 155 5.22 11.35 -4.62
N ALA A 156 5.05 12.54 -5.20
CA ALA A 156 4.22 13.59 -4.61
C ALA A 156 2.73 13.22 -4.56
N VAL A 157 2.20 12.55 -5.58
CA VAL A 157 0.83 12.03 -5.60
C VAL A 157 0.61 11.00 -4.50
N ASP A 158 1.55 10.09 -4.25
CA ASP A 158 1.45 9.13 -3.15
C ASP A 158 1.35 9.83 -1.78
N ILE A 159 2.13 10.90 -1.55
CA ILE A 159 2.03 11.70 -0.31
C ILE A 159 0.69 12.46 -0.26
N HIS A 160 0.19 12.94 -1.39
CA HIS A 160 -1.11 13.59 -1.45
C HIS A 160 -2.25 12.65 -1.05
N LEU A 161 -2.21 11.39 -1.49
CA LEU A 161 -3.20 10.38 -1.14
C LEU A 161 -3.27 10.13 0.37
N ILE A 162 -2.12 10.02 1.07
CA ILE A 162 -2.15 9.85 2.53
C ILE A 162 -2.68 11.10 3.25
N LYS A 163 -2.35 12.31 2.76
CA LYS A 163 -2.90 13.55 3.30
C LYS A 163 -4.43 13.58 3.19
N GLN A 164 -4.97 13.22 2.02
CA GLN A 164 -6.41 13.13 1.81
C GLN A 164 -7.06 12.06 2.71
N ALA A 165 -6.45 10.89 2.83
CA ALA A 165 -6.96 9.81 3.68
C ALA A 165 -7.00 10.22 5.16
N LEU A 166 -5.97 10.92 5.65
CA LEU A 166 -5.92 11.44 7.01
C LEU A 166 -7.01 12.51 7.23
N ASN A 167 -7.16 13.45 6.33
CA ASN A 167 -8.18 14.48 6.44
C ASN A 167 -9.61 13.89 6.42
N ALA A 168 -9.86 12.88 5.58
CA ALA A 168 -11.17 12.25 5.47
C ALA A 168 -11.52 11.36 6.66
N LYS A 169 -10.57 10.59 7.19
CA LYS A 169 -10.83 9.55 8.20
C LYS A 169 -10.44 9.97 9.61
N HIS A 170 -9.37 10.77 9.77
CA HIS A 170 -8.75 11.15 11.04
C HIS A 170 -8.74 12.67 11.25
N TYR A 171 -9.82 13.33 10.85
CA TYR A 171 -9.94 14.80 10.75
C TYR A 171 -9.59 15.55 12.04
N LYS A 172 -9.86 14.96 13.22
CA LYS A 172 -9.61 15.59 14.52
C LYS A 172 -8.15 15.95 14.76
N ASN A 173 -7.23 15.10 14.28
CA ASN A 173 -5.79 15.23 14.54
C ASN A 173 -4.97 15.27 13.24
N TYR A 174 -5.65 15.44 12.08
CA TYR A 174 -5.02 15.20 10.79
C TYR A 174 -3.75 16.02 10.54
N GLU A 175 -3.70 17.27 10.99
CA GLU A 175 -2.51 18.12 10.83
C GLU A 175 -1.30 17.57 11.58
N ASN A 176 -1.48 17.22 12.85
CA ASN A 176 -0.42 16.62 13.68
C ASN A 176 0.05 15.29 13.09
N LEU A 177 -0.89 14.48 12.60
CA LEU A 177 -0.61 13.18 11.99
C LEU A 177 0.17 13.34 10.69
N TYR A 178 -0.25 14.28 9.85
CA TYR A 178 0.41 14.56 8.58
C TYR A 178 1.82 15.13 8.78
N LEU A 179 1.99 16.08 9.70
CA LEU A 179 3.30 16.63 10.04
C LEU A 179 4.24 15.53 10.58
N SER A 180 3.73 14.65 11.45
CA SER A 180 4.51 13.51 11.95
C SER A 180 4.88 12.52 10.85
N PHE A 181 3.99 12.28 9.89
CA PHE A 181 4.30 11.49 8.70
C PHE A 181 5.44 12.12 7.89
N LEU A 182 5.37 13.43 7.62
CA LEU A 182 6.42 14.16 6.90
C LEU A 182 7.74 14.22 7.67
N GLU A 183 7.69 14.27 9.00
CA GLU A 183 8.89 14.18 9.84
C GLU A 183 9.60 12.83 9.65
N GLY A 184 8.82 11.74 9.60
CA GLY A 184 9.35 10.40 9.36
C GLY A 184 9.77 10.15 7.92
N TYR A 185 9.14 10.81 6.96
CA TYR A 185 9.43 10.66 5.54
C TYR A 185 10.83 11.18 5.23
N ASN A 186 11.75 10.27 4.92
CA ASN A 186 13.13 10.60 4.57
C ASN A 186 13.44 10.04 3.18
N SER A 187 13.76 10.95 2.25
CA SER A 187 14.15 10.68 0.88
C SER A 187 15.18 11.71 0.45
N ASN A 188 16.17 11.30 -0.34
CA ASN A 188 17.16 12.23 -0.91
C ASN A 188 16.49 13.34 -1.75
N GLU A 189 15.36 13.03 -2.37
CA GLU A 189 14.55 13.93 -3.19
C GLU A 189 13.43 14.63 -2.39
N LYS A 190 13.43 14.54 -1.05
CA LYS A 190 12.32 15.03 -0.20
C LYS A 190 11.92 16.47 -0.51
N LYS A 191 12.89 17.38 -0.66
CA LYS A 191 12.62 18.80 -0.95
C LYS A 191 11.89 18.98 -2.27
N GLU A 192 12.34 18.31 -3.32
CA GLU A 192 11.74 18.38 -4.67
C GLU A 192 10.33 17.78 -4.66
N ILE A 193 10.15 16.64 -3.96
CA ILE A 193 8.86 15.97 -3.82
C ILE A 193 7.85 16.88 -3.10
N LEU A 194 8.24 17.53 -2.01
CA LEU A 194 7.37 18.44 -1.27
C LEU A 194 7.02 19.70 -2.07
N ASN A 195 7.97 20.28 -2.79
CA ASN A 195 7.69 21.39 -3.72
C ASN A 195 6.69 20.97 -4.82
N ARG A 196 6.85 19.75 -5.35
CA ARG A 196 5.93 19.20 -6.36
C ARG A 196 4.56 18.93 -5.80
N LEU A 197 4.48 18.49 -4.53
CA LEU A 197 3.22 18.25 -3.83
C LEU A 197 2.37 19.53 -3.75
N GLU A 198 2.96 20.68 -3.47
CA GLU A 198 2.21 21.96 -3.47
C GLU A 198 1.54 22.25 -4.82
N ILE A 199 2.21 21.90 -5.93
CA ILE A 199 1.66 22.06 -7.28
C ILE A 199 0.52 21.06 -7.53
N VAL A 200 0.68 19.81 -7.10
CA VAL A 200 -0.36 18.77 -7.20
C VAL A 200 -1.61 19.18 -6.42
N GLU A 201 -1.45 19.70 -5.20
CA GLU A 201 -2.56 20.15 -4.35
C GLU A 201 -3.32 21.35 -4.96
N LYS A 202 -2.60 22.29 -5.57
CA LYS A 202 -3.24 23.43 -6.26
C LYS A 202 -4.09 22.97 -7.43
N ARG A 203 -3.64 22.01 -8.23
CA ARG A 203 -4.40 21.46 -9.37
C ARG A 203 -5.68 20.74 -8.92
N GLY A 204 -5.69 20.09 -7.76
CA GLY A 204 -6.86 19.42 -7.19
C GLY A 204 -7.97 20.39 -6.77
N ARG A 205 -7.63 21.60 -6.35
CA ARG A 205 -8.61 22.63 -5.92
C ARG A 205 -9.40 23.26 -7.06
N TYR A 206 -8.92 23.19 -8.29
CA TYR A 206 -9.58 23.78 -9.47
C TYR A 206 -10.46 22.79 -10.25
N LYS A 207 -10.71 21.59 -9.71
CA LYS A 207 -11.56 20.56 -10.33
C LYS A 207 -12.97 20.47 -9.73
N HIS A 208 -13.41 21.52 -9.00
CA HIS A 208 -14.78 21.64 -8.49
C HIS A 208 -15.50 22.78 -9.15
#